data_06b7f65556d61eee2b5748f6eb39153a
#
_entry.id   06b7f65556d61eee2b5748f6eb39153a
#
_cell.length_a   1.000
_cell.length_b   1.000
_cell.length_c   1.000
_cell.angle_alpha   90.00
_cell.angle_beta   90.00
_cell.angle_gamma   90.00
#
_symmetry.space_group_name_H-M   'P 1'
#
loop_
_entity.id
_entity.type
_entity.pdbx_description
1 polymer ?
#
loop_
_entity_poly.entity_id
_entity_poly.type
_entity_poly.pdbx_seq_one_letter_code
_entity_poly.pdbx_strand_id
1 'polypeptide(L)'
;NENESLSLFENMLDVLRRELRIMITQYYDCTNHKEKQTLKAKIIENVKQQLSEQHIQANFGNISLDGNDQFFLWHTWFYEVFAQGGFDIVIGNPPYGANIDAYIKIFEKIYPVTSHGFKDIYKYFFDFSIRISSKKGILSFITPNTYLRQPRYKDLRGLLLSTTLLKILNLGENVFEEAVVPVSITLLQNKKNGLIVDYVDMTKELTKDNAYILLSYIDFERVNQMEWNNTPNQIFIDLILENSVRSVILDNVIKFKDAGINYQRVNVGLSQKGKSDLSQRLLYEGLRESTNDYEYWKGTDINQYYITPHTNRFCRTDIWLADNERVILNKDYFAIHPKLIWRQTAAYPICTVDDKGIWFGRSIQAGLIKPEYQKELSYEYLCGLLNSKYLRYLYEQNVKEGGRVFPQVKLEHLKPLPIVVDNKEIQYQIENKVKEILNAKQISISSDTSILESAIDALVYQLYGLTEEEIKIVEECE
;
A
#
# COMPACT_ATOMS: atom_id res chain seq x y z
N ASN A 1 -38.78 2.34 43.72
CA ASN A 1 -38.69 0.97 43.27
C ASN A 1 -38.06 0.96 41.86
N GLU A 2 -36.75 0.76 41.79
CA GLU A 2 -35.98 0.74 40.55
C GLU A 2 -36.46 -0.40 39.60
N ASN A 3 -36.97 -1.49 40.09
CA ASN A 3 -37.44 -2.60 39.26
C ASN A 3 -38.81 -2.33 38.52
N GLU A 4 -39.63 -1.43 39.02
CA GLU A 4 -40.91 -1.08 38.35
C GLU A 4 -40.65 -0.04 37.21
N SER A 5 -39.67 0.84 37.34
CA SER A 5 -39.31 1.78 36.30
C SER A 5 -38.64 1.10 35.08
N LEU A 6 -37.78 0.11 35.33
CA LEU A 6 -37.14 -0.69 34.26
C LEU A 6 -38.17 -1.48 33.44
N SER A 7 -39.21 -2.07 34.08
CA SER A 7 -40.26 -2.81 33.39
C SER A 7 -41.18 -1.91 32.53
N LEU A 8 -41.43 -0.66 32.95
CA LEU A 8 -42.23 0.30 32.20
C LEU A 8 -41.46 0.81 30.93
N PHE A 9 -40.13 1.03 31.07
CA PHE A 9 -39.31 1.43 29.94
C PHE A 9 -39.13 0.32 28.91
N GLU A 10 -38.91 -0.93 29.31
CA GLU A 10 -38.92 -2.09 28.38
C GLU A 10 -40.24 -2.24 27.66
N ASN A 11 -41.39 -2.09 28.30
CA ASN A 11 -42.71 -2.14 27.66
C ASN A 11 -42.91 -1.02 26.63
N MET A 12 -42.41 0.18 26.87
CA MET A 12 -42.55 1.30 25.93
C MET A 12 -41.71 1.12 24.67
N LEU A 13 -40.45 0.72 24.82
CA LEU A 13 -39.60 0.39 23.68
C LEU A 13 -40.12 -0.79 22.87
N ASP A 14 -40.70 -1.80 23.50
CA ASP A 14 -41.30 -2.95 22.82
C ASP A 14 -42.57 -2.59 22.05
N VAL A 15 -43.35 -1.66 22.59
CA VAL A 15 -44.50 -1.09 21.87
C VAL A 15 -44.06 -0.33 20.64
N LEU A 16 -43.08 0.61 20.78
CA LEU A 16 -42.52 1.39 19.67
C LEU A 16 -41.93 0.50 18.59
N ARG A 17 -41.20 -0.55 18.96
CA ARG A 17 -40.63 -1.53 18.03
C ARG A 17 -41.71 -2.32 17.28
N ARG A 18 -42.78 -2.68 17.94
CA ARG A 18 -43.91 -3.36 17.30
C ARG A 18 -44.63 -2.46 16.30
N GLU A 19 -44.94 -1.23 16.69
CA GLU A 19 -45.51 -0.23 15.80
C GLU A 19 -44.63 0.05 14.58
N LEU A 20 -43.34 0.16 14.79
CA LEU A 20 -42.36 0.36 13.72
C LEU A 20 -42.42 -0.77 12.67
N ARG A 21 -42.49 -2.04 13.14
CA ARG A 21 -42.63 -3.20 12.23
C ARG A 21 -43.88 -3.09 11.36
N ILE A 22 -45.03 -2.78 11.97
CA ILE A 22 -46.30 -2.63 11.25
C ILE A 22 -46.19 -1.52 10.20
N MET A 23 -45.63 -0.36 10.58
CA MET A 23 -45.46 0.76 9.67
C MET A 23 -44.51 0.44 8.51
N ILE A 24 -43.41 -0.31 8.75
CA ILE A 24 -42.46 -0.71 7.72
C ILE A 24 -43.14 -1.67 6.73
N THR A 25 -43.89 -2.68 7.19
CA THR A 25 -44.65 -3.58 6.32
C THR A 25 -45.64 -2.80 5.47
N GLN A 26 -46.42 -1.91 6.08
CA GLN A 26 -47.33 -1.03 5.36
C GLN A 26 -46.64 -0.14 4.32
N TYR A 27 -45.42 0.35 4.62
CA TYR A 27 -44.63 1.17 3.71
C TYR A 27 -44.22 0.39 2.46
N TYR A 28 -43.79 -0.85 2.60
CA TYR A 28 -43.39 -1.68 1.46
C TYR A 28 -44.62 -2.10 0.60
N ASP A 29 -45.73 -2.39 1.22
CA ASP A 29 -46.98 -2.79 0.51
C ASP A 29 -47.70 -1.60 -0.13
N CYS A 30 -47.39 -0.36 0.33
CA CYS A 30 -48.07 0.85 -0.14
C CYS A 30 -47.60 1.24 -1.55
N THR A 31 -48.53 1.34 -2.49
CA THR A 31 -48.31 1.82 -3.86
C THR A 31 -48.58 3.32 -4.03
N ASN A 32 -49.35 3.93 -3.11
CA ASN A 32 -49.71 5.33 -3.17
C ASN A 32 -48.57 6.23 -2.66
N HIS A 33 -48.05 7.12 -3.50
CA HIS A 33 -46.89 7.97 -3.17
C HIS A 33 -47.12 8.88 -1.94
N LYS A 34 -48.32 9.49 -1.80
CA LYS A 34 -48.64 10.37 -0.67
C LYS A 34 -48.73 9.60 0.65
N GLU A 35 -49.39 8.47 0.64
CA GLU A 35 -49.47 7.58 1.82
C GLU A 35 -48.10 7.05 2.20
N LYS A 36 -47.26 6.70 1.23
CA LYS A 36 -45.89 6.24 1.42
C LYS A 36 -45.01 7.31 2.09
N GLN A 37 -45.14 8.58 1.70
CA GLN A 37 -44.47 9.70 2.34
C GLN A 37 -44.95 9.91 3.80
N THR A 38 -46.25 9.78 4.04
CA THR A 38 -46.83 9.89 5.39
C THR A 38 -46.32 8.75 6.30
N LEU A 39 -46.26 7.53 5.79
CA LEU A 39 -45.70 6.38 6.51
C LEU A 39 -44.23 6.58 6.81
N LYS A 40 -43.44 7.08 5.84
CA LYS A 40 -42.02 7.42 6.04
C LYS A 40 -41.85 8.42 7.17
N ALA A 41 -42.64 9.47 7.23
CA ALA A 41 -42.58 10.44 8.31
C ALA A 41 -42.91 9.84 9.68
N LYS A 42 -43.95 8.98 9.77
CA LYS A 42 -44.27 8.27 11.01
C LYS A 42 -43.18 7.29 11.45
N ILE A 43 -42.58 6.59 10.53
CA ILE A 43 -41.43 5.71 10.80
C ILE A 43 -40.24 6.52 11.41
N ILE A 44 -39.92 7.67 10.82
CA ILE A 44 -38.84 8.56 11.32
C ILE A 44 -39.18 9.06 12.72
N GLU A 45 -40.41 9.46 12.97
CA GLU A 45 -40.83 9.94 14.30
C GLU A 45 -40.76 8.85 15.37
N ASN A 46 -41.22 7.64 15.04
CA ASN A 46 -41.07 6.49 15.95
C ASN A 46 -39.60 6.18 16.27
N VAL A 47 -38.71 6.25 15.27
CA VAL A 47 -37.26 6.07 15.47
C VAL A 47 -36.70 7.16 16.36
N LYS A 48 -37.10 8.43 16.19
CA LYS A 48 -36.69 9.54 17.07
C LYS A 48 -37.12 9.27 18.52
N GLN A 49 -38.33 8.79 18.74
CA GLN A 49 -38.83 8.44 20.08
C GLN A 49 -37.95 7.31 20.69
N GLN A 50 -37.70 6.24 19.94
CA GLN A 50 -36.82 5.15 20.43
C GLN A 50 -35.40 5.63 20.79
N LEU A 51 -34.81 6.53 19.98
CA LEU A 51 -33.47 7.09 20.25
C LEU A 51 -33.48 8.03 21.48
N SER A 52 -34.58 8.78 21.69
CA SER A 52 -34.77 9.62 22.85
C SER A 52 -34.85 8.81 24.14
N GLU A 53 -35.67 7.76 24.14
CA GLU A 53 -35.83 6.86 25.28
C GLU A 53 -34.52 6.14 25.66
N GLN A 54 -33.67 5.84 24.70
CA GLN A 54 -32.37 5.22 24.94
C GLN A 54 -31.26 6.20 25.28
N HIS A 55 -31.54 7.50 25.46
CA HIS A 55 -30.56 8.57 25.69
C HIS A 55 -29.42 8.66 24.65
N ILE A 56 -29.67 8.13 23.43
CA ILE A 56 -28.69 8.07 22.36
C ILE A 56 -28.63 9.39 21.57
N GLN A 57 -29.66 10.24 21.66
CA GLN A 57 -29.76 11.51 20.94
C GLN A 57 -28.53 12.42 21.13
N ALA A 58 -27.92 12.40 22.33
CA ALA A 58 -26.73 13.20 22.63
C ALA A 58 -25.49 12.83 21.80
N ASN A 59 -25.46 11.64 21.19
CA ASN A 59 -24.34 11.15 20.41
C ASN A 59 -24.41 11.47 18.92
N PHE A 60 -25.55 11.91 18.41
CA PHE A 60 -25.74 12.21 16.98
C PHE A 60 -25.42 13.65 16.60
N GLY A 61 -25.12 14.53 17.56
CA GLY A 61 -24.80 15.94 17.29
C GLY A 61 -25.88 16.65 16.49
N ASN A 62 -25.51 17.36 15.43
CA ASN A 62 -26.42 18.09 14.55
C ASN A 62 -26.97 17.25 13.38
N ILE A 63 -26.95 15.93 13.47
CA ILE A 63 -27.48 15.07 12.41
C ILE A 63 -29.00 15.09 12.46
N SER A 64 -29.62 15.68 11.44
CA SER A 64 -31.08 15.68 11.31
C SER A 64 -31.56 14.32 10.81
N LEU A 65 -32.54 13.74 11.51
CA LEU A 65 -33.28 12.58 11.02
C LEU A 65 -34.34 12.96 9.97
N ASP A 66 -34.62 14.25 9.83
CA ASP A 66 -35.53 14.81 8.83
C ASP A 66 -34.76 15.10 7.54
N GLY A 67 -35.23 14.61 6.41
CA GLY A 67 -34.57 14.81 5.12
C GLY A 67 -33.34 13.91 4.94
N ASN A 68 -33.56 12.69 4.81
CA ASN A 68 -32.67 11.52 4.87
C ASN A 68 -31.61 11.42 3.74
N ASP A 69 -30.85 12.48 3.47
CA ASP A 69 -29.80 12.49 2.44
C ASP A 69 -28.43 12.11 2.99
N GLN A 70 -28.27 12.01 4.33
CA GLN A 70 -26.96 11.84 4.97
C GLN A 70 -26.67 10.43 5.50
N PHE A 71 -27.69 9.62 5.81
CA PHE A 71 -27.50 8.26 6.33
C PHE A 71 -28.75 7.39 6.15
N PHE A 72 -28.55 6.08 6.19
CA PHE A 72 -29.62 5.10 6.06
C PHE A 72 -29.70 4.20 7.30
N LEU A 73 -30.89 4.05 7.86
CA LEU A 73 -31.11 3.26 9.08
C LEU A 73 -31.38 1.79 8.71
N TRP A 74 -30.34 1.04 8.39
CA TRP A 74 -30.40 -0.34 7.92
C TRP A 74 -31.21 -1.25 8.84
N HIS A 75 -30.95 -1.25 10.15
CA HIS A 75 -31.67 -2.10 11.12
C HIS A 75 -33.13 -1.73 11.29
N THR A 76 -33.52 -0.51 11.00
CA THR A 76 -34.90 -0.04 11.03
C THR A 76 -35.63 -0.54 9.80
N TRP A 77 -35.11 -0.25 8.60
CA TRP A 77 -35.75 -0.56 7.35
C TRP A 77 -35.74 -2.05 7.00
N PHE A 78 -34.72 -2.79 7.43
CA PHE A 78 -34.55 -4.23 7.18
C PHE A 78 -34.64 -5.04 8.48
N TYR A 79 -35.52 -4.64 9.38
CA TYR A 79 -35.66 -5.26 10.70
C TYR A 79 -35.79 -6.79 10.63
N GLU A 80 -36.64 -7.33 9.74
CA GLU A 80 -36.86 -8.77 9.60
C GLU A 80 -35.61 -9.51 9.13
N VAL A 81 -34.84 -8.91 8.23
CA VAL A 81 -33.56 -9.45 7.76
C VAL A 81 -32.56 -9.54 8.93
N PHE A 82 -32.46 -8.49 9.73
CA PHE A 82 -31.57 -8.50 10.89
C PHE A 82 -32.05 -9.41 12.03
N ALA A 83 -33.36 -9.59 12.17
CA ALA A 83 -33.94 -10.58 13.10
C ALA A 83 -33.55 -12.01 12.70
N GLN A 84 -33.31 -12.28 11.44
CA GLN A 84 -32.85 -13.56 10.89
C GLN A 84 -31.33 -13.67 10.84
N GLY A 85 -30.58 -12.65 11.28
CA GLY A 85 -29.12 -12.65 11.41
C GLY A 85 -28.37 -11.83 10.36
N GLY A 86 -29.03 -11.10 9.47
CA GLY A 86 -28.47 -10.23 8.45
C GLY A 86 -28.72 -10.70 7.02
N PHE A 87 -28.11 -10.03 6.05
CA PHE A 87 -28.30 -10.33 4.64
C PHE A 87 -27.56 -11.60 4.22
N ASP A 88 -28.20 -12.46 3.44
CA ASP A 88 -27.58 -13.66 2.89
C ASP A 88 -26.66 -13.35 1.71
N ILE A 89 -26.95 -12.31 0.94
CA ILE A 89 -26.16 -11.87 -0.20
C ILE A 89 -26.03 -10.34 -0.17
N VAL A 90 -24.80 -9.87 -0.26
CA VAL A 90 -24.47 -8.44 -0.48
C VAL A 90 -23.62 -8.35 -1.73
N ILE A 91 -24.12 -7.62 -2.74
CA ILE A 91 -23.42 -7.41 -4.00
C ILE A 91 -23.40 -5.91 -4.33
N GLY A 92 -22.29 -5.42 -4.87
CA GLY A 92 -22.22 -4.01 -5.24
C GLY A 92 -20.95 -3.58 -5.93
N ASN A 93 -21.02 -2.35 -6.39
CA ASN A 93 -19.88 -1.56 -6.87
C ASN A 93 -19.80 -0.32 -5.95
N PRO A 94 -19.09 -0.41 -4.81
CA PRO A 94 -18.99 0.71 -3.90
C PRO A 94 -18.23 1.88 -4.54
N PRO A 95 -18.49 3.12 -4.16
CA PRO A 95 -17.73 4.26 -4.66
C PRO A 95 -16.26 4.16 -4.25
N TYR A 96 -15.36 4.65 -5.10
CA TYR A 96 -13.92 4.74 -4.83
C TYR A 96 -13.39 6.10 -5.23
N GLY A 97 -12.31 6.54 -4.55
CA GLY A 97 -11.71 7.87 -4.75
C GLY A 97 -12.57 9.05 -4.26
N ALA A 98 -13.63 8.80 -3.50
CA ALA A 98 -14.46 9.86 -2.95
C ALA A 98 -13.73 10.62 -1.83
N ASN A 99 -13.91 11.94 -1.77
CA ASN A 99 -13.41 12.74 -0.65
C ASN A 99 -14.22 12.44 0.62
N ILE A 100 -13.57 11.82 1.60
CA ILE A 100 -14.15 11.44 2.89
C ILE A 100 -13.56 12.18 4.07
N ASP A 101 -12.78 13.24 3.86
CA ASP A 101 -12.03 13.95 4.90
C ASP A 101 -12.91 14.39 6.05
N ALA A 102 -14.13 14.87 5.75
CA ALA A 102 -15.10 15.30 6.76
C ALA A 102 -15.58 14.15 7.67
N TYR A 103 -15.51 12.91 7.22
CA TYR A 103 -16.05 11.73 7.89
C TYR A 103 -14.98 10.82 8.50
N ILE A 104 -13.70 11.06 8.23
CA ILE A 104 -12.59 10.18 8.68
C ILE A 104 -12.65 9.90 10.18
N LYS A 105 -12.83 10.93 11.02
CA LYS A 105 -12.91 10.76 12.49
C LYS A 105 -14.09 9.90 12.93
N ILE A 106 -15.18 9.91 12.19
CA ILE A 106 -16.37 9.09 12.46
C ILE A 106 -16.06 7.65 12.04
N PHE A 107 -15.49 7.47 10.84
CA PHE A 107 -15.12 6.14 10.32
C PHE A 107 -14.07 5.46 11.18
N GLU A 108 -13.08 6.17 11.70
CA GLU A 108 -12.09 5.64 12.65
C GLU A 108 -12.71 5.07 13.93
N LYS A 109 -13.81 5.66 14.40
CA LYS A 109 -14.55 5.13 15.56
C LYS A 109 -15.42 3.92 15.21
N ILE A 110 -16.07 3.95 14.05
CA ILE A 110 -17.01 2.91 13.63
C ILE A 110 -16.29 1.69 13.06
N TYR A 111 -15.21 1.92 12.29
CA TYR A 111 -14.45 0.91 11.55
C TYR A 111 -12.96 0.91 11.93
N PRO A 112 -12.61 0.69 13.20
CA PRO A 112 -11.23 0.81 13.66
C PRO A 112 -10.28 -0.15 12.93
N VAL A 113 -10.75 -1.32 12.49
CA VAL A 113 -9.94 -2.33 11.79
C VAL A 113 -9.45 -1.83 10.44
N THR A 114 -10.33 -1.16 9.67
CA THR A 114 -10.05 -0.71 8.29
C THR A 114 -9.67 0.77 8.20
N SER A 115 -9.41 1.41 9.32
CA SER A 115 -9.08 2.84 9.38
C SER A 115 -7.57 3.13 9.41
N HIS A 116 -6.73 2.13 9.25
CA HIS A 116 -5.29 2.29 9.12
C HIS A 116 -4.88 2.45 7.64
N GLY A 117 -3.67 2.89 7.39
CA GLY A 117 -3.13 3.02 6.03
C GLY A 117 -3.87 4.03 5.16
N PHE A 118 -4.13 3.68 3.90
CA PHE A 118 -4.78 4.57 2.95
C PHE A 118 -6.28 4.69 3.23
N LYS A 119 -6.81 5.90 3.18
CA LYS A 119 -8.22 6.20 3.46
C LYS A 119 -9.01 6.20 2.15
N ASP A 120 -9.61 5.07 1.82
CA ASP A 120 -10.52 4.96 0.67
C ASP A 120 -11.88 4.43 1.12
N ILE A 121 -12.94 4.99 0.56
CA ILE A 121 -14.30 4.72 1.00
C ILE A 121 -14.70 3.25 0.81
N TYR A 122 -14.24 2.58 -0.25
CA TYR A 122 -14.62 1.17 -0.50
C TYR A 122 -14.12 0.21 0.59
N LYS A 123 -13.04 0.56 1.34
CA LYS A 123 -12.59 -0.23 2.49
C LYS A 123 -13.66 -0.30 3.58
N TYR A 124 -14.30 0.83 3.85
CA TYR A 124 -15.37 0.92 4.83
C TYR A 124 -16.65 0.21 4.35
N PHE A 125 -16.88 0.18 3.03
CA PHE A 125 -17.95 -0.62 2.46
C PHE A 125 -17.74 -2.12 2.68
N PHE A 126 -16.52 -2.64 2.56
CA PHE A 126 -16.21 -4.03 2.93
C PHE A 126 -16.52 -4.31 4.40
N ASP A 127 -16.01 -3.49 5.32
CA ASP A 127 -16.23 -3.66 6.77
C ASP A 127 -17.72 -3.58 7.11
N PHE A 128 -18.42 -2.57 6.59
CA PHE A 128 -19.84 -2.41 6.77
C PHE A 128 -20.62 -3.62 6.24
N SER A 129 -20.35 -4.06 5.04
CA SER A 129 -21.07 -5.15 4.38
C SER A 129 -20.89 -6.48 5.08
N ILE A 130 -19.69 -6.75 5.61
CA ILE A 130 -19.43 -7.92 6.45
C ILE A 130 -20.28 -7.87 7.72
N ARG A 131 -20.45 -6.70 8.35
CA ARG A 131 -21.25 -6.52 9.57
C ARG A 131 -22.74 -6.69 9.35
N ILE A 132 -23.26 -6.28 8.19
CA ILE A 132 -24.69 -6.44 7.88
C ILE A 132 -25.04 -7.80 7.28
N SER A 133 -24.04 -8.58 6.87
CA SER A 133 -24.24 -9.93 6.36
C SER A 133 -24.52 -10.94 7.46
N SER A 134 -25.32 -11.95 7.15
CA SER A 134 -25.50 -13.12 8.03
C SER A 134 -24.16 -13.87 8.20
N LYS A 135 -24.04 -14.73 9.22
CA LYS A 135 -22.81 -15.51 9.53
C LYS A 135 -22.35 -16.45 8.40
N LYS A 136 -23.15 -16.66 7.38
CA LYS A 136 -22.82 -17.43 6.17
C LYS A 136 -23.10 -16.64 4.91
N GLY A 137 -23.41 -15.36 5.05
CA GLY A 137 -23.73 -14.47 3.94
C GLY A 137 -22.56 -14.37 2.95
N ILE A 138 -22.91 -14.23 1.70
CA ILE A 138 -21.97 -14.06 0.60
C ILE A 138 -21.87 -12.57 0.26
N LEU A 139 -20.63 -12.10 0.12
CA LEU A 139 -20.38 -10.74 -0.32
C LEU A 139 -19.59 -10.76 -1.62
N SER A 140 -20.02 -9.96 -2.60
CA SER A 140 -19.29 -9.76 -3.85
C SER A 140 -19.20 -8.29 -4.22
N PHE A 141 -17.98 -7.79 -4.32
CA PHE A 141 -17.71 -6.41 -4.74
C PHE A 141 -16.76 -6.36 -5.91
N ILE A 142 -17.00 -5.40 -6.82
CA ILE A 142 -16.02 -4.91 -7.77
C ILE A 142 -15.44 -3.63 -7.23
N THR A 143 -14.11 -3.57 -7.08
CA THR A 143 -13.38 -2.45 -6.47
C THR A 143 -12.04 -2.25 -7.16
N PRO A 144 -11.35 -1.10 -6.96
CA PRO A 144 -9.97 -0.97 -7.41
C PRO A 144 -9.11 -2.12 -6.91
N ASN A 145 -8.25 -2.65 -7.78
CA ASN A 145 -7.38 -3.79 -7.46
C ASN A 145 -6.16 -3.43 -6.60
N THR A 146 -5.98 -2.14 -6.30
CA THR A 146 -4.84 -1.61 -5.52
C THR A 146 -4.66 -2.30 -4.16
N TYR A 147 -5.76 -2.72 -3.53
CA TYR A 147 -5.69 -3.42 -2.23
C TYR A 147 -5.03 -4.80 -2.33
N LEU A 148 -4.98 -5.42 -3.50
CA LEU A 148 -4.37 -6.74 -3.68
C LEU A 148 -2.86 -6.71 -3.41
N ARG A 149 -2.19 -5.61 -3.75
CA ARG A 149 -0.72 -5.49 -3.72
C ARG A 149 -0.19 -4.42 -2.78
N GLN A 150 -0.83 -3.22 -2.73
CA GLN A 150 -0.23 -2.08 -2.03
C GLN A 150 -0.14 -2.28 -0.51
N PRO A 151 1.03 -2.06 0.11
CA PRO A 151 1.23 -2.22 1.56
C PRO A 151 0.24 -1.42 2.42
N ARG A 152 -0.16 -0.24 1.96
CA ARG A 152 -1.10 0.66 2.67
C ARG A 152 -2.52 0.11 2.84
N TYR A 153 -2.85 -1.00 2.19
CA TYR A 153 -4.14 -1.69 2.32
C TYR A 153 -4.05 -2.97 3.16
N LYS A 154 -2.99 -3.14 3.95
CA LYS A 154 -2.82 -4.31 4.84
C LYS A 154 -4.01 -4.52 5.77
N ASP A 155 -4.59 -3.45 6.29
CA ASP A 155 -5.75 -3.48 7.18
C ASP A 155 -6.99 -4.07 6.47
N LEU A 156 -7.25 -3.67 5.23
CA LEU A 156 -8.33 -4.27 4.43
C LEU A 156 -8.05 -5.75 4.16
N ARG A 157 -6.83 -6.11 3.73
CA ARG A 157 -6.48 -7.52 3.51
C ARG A 157 -6.62 -8.34 4.78
N GLY A 158 -6.21 -7.81 5.93
CA GLY A 158 -6.40 -8.46 7.24
C GLY A 158 -7.87 -8.71 7.56
N LEU A 159 -8.76 -7.74 7.25
CA LEU A 159 -10.20 -7.92 7.37
C LEU A 159 -10.71 -9.04 6.45
N LEU A 160 -10.34 -9.02 5.17
CA LEU A 160 -10.74 -10.02 4.19
C LEU A 160 -10.26 -11.42 4.58
N LEU A 161 -9.02 -11.55 5.04
CA LEU A 161 -8.44 -12.82 5.54
C LEU A 161 -9.09 -13.31 6.84
N SER A 162 -9.84 -12.48 7.55
CA SER A 162 -10.66 -12.90 8.69
C SER A 162 -11.95 -13.60 8.28
N THR A 163 -12.30 -13.57 7.00
CA THR A 163 -13.45 -14.23 6.37
C THR A 163 -12.98 -15.44 5.55
N THR A 164 -13.87 -16.11 4.85
CA THR A 164 -13.53 -17.12 3.83
C THR A 164 -13.55 -16.44 2.47
N LEU A 165 -12.40 -16.19 1.89
CA LEU A 165 -12.30 -15.80 0.50
C LEU A 165 -12.67 -16.99 -0.39
N LEU A 166 -13.58 -16.79 -1.32
CA LEU A 166 -14.03 -17.80 -2.26
C LEU A 166 -13.36 -17.61 -3.62
N LYS A 167 -13.41 -16.38 -4.13
CA LYS A 167 -12.81 -16.04 -5.42
C LYS A 167 -12.23 -14.63 -5.42
N ILE A 168 -11.13 -14.46 -6.13
CA ILE A 168 -10.58 -13.15 -6.50
C ILE A 168 -10.29 -13.16 -7.99
N LEU A 169 -10.88 -12.22 -8.72
CA LEU A 169 -10.62 -11.99 -10.14
C LEU A 169 -9.94 -10.62 -10.28
N ASN A 170 -8.68 -10.59 -10.65
CA ASN A 170 -7.96 -9.36 -10.97
C ASN A 170 -8.19 -9.04 -12.45
N LEU A 171 -9.10 -8.11 -12.73
CA LEU A 171 -9.56 -7.82 -14.09
C LEU A 171 -8.71 -6.75 -14.79
N GLY A 172 -7.97 -5.93 -14.02
CA GLY A 172 -7.20 -4.83 -14.59
C GLY A 172 -8.04 -3.66 -15.07
N GLU A 173 -7.55 -2.98 -16.08
CA GLU A 173 -8.15 -1.75 -16.63
C GLU A 173 -9.32 -2.04 -17.57
N ASN A 174 -9.68 -1.84 -18.50
CA ASN A 174 -10.63 -2.14 -19.60
C ASN A 174 -12.00 -2.72 -19.21
N VAL A 175 -12.40 -2.65 -17.95
CA VAL A 175 -13.70 -3.16 -17.48
C VAL A 175 -14.81 -2.13 -17.66
N PHE A 176 -14.51 -0.85 -17.47
CA PHE A 176 -15.47 0.24 -17.61
C PHE A 176 -15.18 1.07 -18.87
N GLU A 177 -16.24 1.61 -19.48
CA GLU A 177 -16.13 2.39 -20.71
C GLU A 177 -15.45 3.75 -20.48
N GLU A 178 -15.77 4.41 -19.37
CA GLU A 178 -15.34 5.80 -19.09
C GLU A 178 -14.24 5.90 -18.03
N ALA A 179 -14.02 4.86 -17.23
CA ALA A 179 -13.07 4.90 -16.11
C ALA A 179 -11.85 4.01 -16.38
N VAL A 180 -10.67 4.62 -16.42
CA VAL A 180 -9.37 3.92 -16.50
C VAL A 180 -8.89 3.60 -15.09
N VAL A 181 -9.62 2.74 -14.39
CA VAL A 181 -9.26 2.27 -13.05
C VAL A 181 -9.12 0.76 -13.10
N PRO A 182 -7.94 0.20 -12.79
CA PRO A 182 -7.79 -1.24 -12.70
C PRO A 182 -8.60 -1.79 -11.53
N VAL A 183 -9.44 -2.79 -11.80
CA VAL A 183 -10.40 -3.34 -10.83
C VAL A 183 -10.22 -4.83 -10.61
N SER A 184 -10.75 -5.29 -9.49
CA SER A 184 -10.89 -6.70 -9.16
C SER A 184 -12.27 -7.01 -8.59
N ILE A 185 -12.73 -8.24 -8.79
CA ILE A 185 -13.90 -8.78 -8.12
C ILE A 185 -13.45 -9.65 -6.97
N THR A 186 -13.98 -9.37 -5.79
CA THR A 186 -13.80 -10.20 -4.59
C THR A 186 -15.10 -10.86 -4.23
N LEU A 187 -15.09 -12.17 -4.10
CA LEU A 187 -16.20 -12.98 -3.58
C LEU A 187 -15.76 -13.63 -2.27
N LEU A 188 -16.50 -13.37 -1.20
CA LEU A 188 -16.23 -13.95 0.12
C LEU A 188 -17.48 -14.44 0.83
N GLN A 189 -17.29 -15.29 1.83
CA GLN A 189 -18.32 -15.71 2.77
C GLN A 189 -17.97 -15.17 4.17
N ASN A 190 -18.96 -14.57 4.84
CA ASN A 190 -18.83 -14.05 6.21
C ASN A 190 -18.71 -15.18 7.24
N LYS A 191 -17.66 -15.99 7.13
CA LYS A 191 -17.33 -17.10 8.02
C LYS A 191 -15.86 -17.46 7.84
N LYS A 192 -15.13 -17.69 8.91
CA LYS A 192 -13.74 -18.14 8.82
C LYS A 192 -13.66 -19.66 8.82
N ASN A 193 -13.72 -20.30 7.66
CA ASN A 193 -13.59 -21.75 7.52
C ASN A 193 -12.95 -22.23 6.20
N GLY A 194 -12.68 -21.33 5.25
CA GLY A 194 -12.07 -21.68 3.96
C GLY A 194 -10.54 -21.61 4.03
N LEU A 195 -9.89 -22.50 3.31
CA LEU A 195 -8.44 -22.47 3.14
C LEU A 195 -8.07 -22.17 1.67
N ILE A 196 -8.91 -22.54 0.73
CA ILE A 196 -8.64 -22.43 -0.70
C ILE A 196 -9.45 -21.31 -1.31
N VAL A 197 -8.77 -20.44 -2.06
CA VAL A 197 -9.32 -19.34 -2.84
C VAL A 197 -9.09 -19.64 -4.31
N ASP A 198 -10.12 -19.51 -5.13
CA ASP A 198 -9.98 -19.51 -6.59
C ASP A 198 -9.51 -18.11 -7.02
N TYR A 199 -8.29 -18.01 -7.51
CA TYR A 199 -7.67 -16.77 -7.96
C TYR A 199 -7.44 -16.78 -9.47
N VAL A 200 -7.60 -15.62 -10.14
CA VAL A 200 -7.18 -15.44 -11.53
C VAL A 200 -6.71 -14.00 -11.77
N ASP A 201 -5.63 -13.84 -12.51
CA ASP A 201 -5.15 -12.55 -13.02
C ASP A 201 -5.44 -12.46 -14.52
N MET A 202 -6.39 -11.60 -14.88
CA MET A 202 -6.82 -11.37 -16.26
C MET A 202 -6.37 -10.00 -16.79
N THR A 203 -5.46 -9.33 -16.11
CA THR A 203 -5.05 -7.95 -16.42
C THR A 203 -4.45 -7.79 -17.84
N LYS A 204 -3.90 -8.87 -18.40
CA LYS A 204 -3.30 -8.90 -19.73
C LYS A 204 -4.26 -9.39 -20.81
N GLU A 205 -5.19 -10.26 -20.46
CA GLU A 205 -6.04 -10.99 -21.39
C GLU A 205 -7.39 -10.30 -21.62
N LEU A 206 -7.88 -9.59 -20.58
CA LEU A 206 -9.20 -8.97 -20.63
C LEU A 206 -9.19 -7.71 -21.48
N THR A 207 -9.98 -7.72 -22.54
CA THR A 207 -10.29 -6.56 -23.37
C THR A 207 -11.79 -6.30 -23.35
N LYS A 208 -12.22 -5.09 -23.75
CA LYS A 208 -13.66 -4.76 -23.81
C LYS A 208 -14.44 -5.71 -24.71
N ASP A 209 -13.81 -6.18 -25.77
CA ASP A 209 -14.46 -7.01 -26.80
C ASP A 209 -14.54 -8.50 -26.41
N ASN A 210 -13.68 -8.99 -25.51
CA ASN A 210 -13.60 -10.40 -25.17
C ASN A 210 -14.10 -10.74 -23.75
N ALA A 211 -14.42 -9.72 -22.92
CA ALA A 211 -14.74 -9.88 -21.51
C ALA A 211 -15.82 -10.94 -21.24
N TYR A 212 -16.90 -10.93 -22.01
CA TYR A 212 -18.01 -11.88 -21.85
C TYR A 212 -17.59 -13.33 -22.14
N ILE A 213 -16.76 -13.53 -23.16
CA ILE A 213 -16.28 -14.86 -23.57
C ILE A 213 -15.27 -15.38 -22.56
N LEU A 214 -14.30 -14.56 -22.17
CA LEU A 214 -13.26 -14.97 -21.21
C LEU A 214 -13.84 -15.33 -19.85
N LEU A 215 -14.81 -14.57 -19.34
CA LEU A 215 -15.45 -14.87 -18.07
C LEU A 215 -16.22 -16.20 -18.06
N SER A 216 -16.53 -16.77 -19.22
CA SER A 216 -17.20 -18.07 -19.37
C SER A 216 -16.23 -19.26 -19.32
N TYR A 217 -14.94 -19.05 -19.50
CA TYR A 217 -13.90 -20.11 -19.60
C TYR A 217 -12.70 -19.85 -18.68
N ILE A 218 -12.95 -19.28 -17.48
CA ILE A 218 -11.87 -18.94 -16.56
C ILE A 218 -11.25 -20.21 -15.98
N ASP A 219 -9.95 -20.37 -16.12
CA ASP A 219 -9.16 -21.30 -15.34
C ASP A 219 -8.64 -20.61 -14.08
N PHE A 220 -9.05 -21.11 -12.92
CA PHE A 220 -8.70 -20.52 -11.64
C PHE A 220 -7.52 -21.27 -11.02
N GLU A 221 -6.53 -20.52 -10.61
CA GLU A 221 -5.52 -21.02 -9.68
C GLU A 221 -6.11 -21.22 -8.29
N ARG A 222 -5.72 -22.29 -7.61
CA ARG A 222 -6.15 -22.59 -6.24
C ARG A 222 -5.07 -22.19 -5.25
N VAL A 223 -5.31 -21.10 -4.54
CA VAL A 223 -4.37 -20.53 -3.57
C VAL A 223 -4.83 -20.83 -2.15
N ASN A 224 -3.89 -21.20 -1.29
CA ASN A 224 -4.19 -21.35 0.13
C ASN A 224 -4.23 -19.97 0.80
N GLN A 225 -5.41 -19.56 1.29
CA GLN A 225 -5.61 -18.28 1.97
C GLN A 225 -4.64 -18.05 3.15
N MET A 226 -4.18 -19.12 3.81
CA MET A 226 -3.24 -19.05 4.92
C MET A 226 -1.83 -18.63 4.47
N GLU A 227 -1.46 -18.89 3.23
CA GLU A 227 -0.17 -18.47 2.69
C GLU A 227 -0.09 -16.94 2.63
N TRP A 228 -1.16 -16.27 2.21
CA TRP A 228 -1.22 -14.81 2.23
C TRP A 228 -1.10 -14.19 3.63
N ASN A 229 -1.53 -14.89 4.69
CA ASN A 229 -1.29 -14.43 6.06
C ASN A 229 0.20 -14.37 6.41
N ASN A 230 1.01 -15.21 5.81
CA ASN A 230 2.43 -15.34 6.08
C ASN A 230 3.28 -14.43 5.18
N THR A 231 2.68 -13.86 4.12
CA THR A 231 3.40 -12.90 3.27
C THR A 231 3.61 -11.56 3.97
N PRO A 232 4.69 -10.84 3.65
CA PRO A 232 4.88 -9.48 4.14
C PRO A 232 3.69 -8.59 3.76
N ASN A 233 3.16 -7.86 4.74
CA ASN A 233 1.95 -7.04 4.57
C ASN A 233 0.69 -7.80 4.08
N GLN A 234 0.67 -9.15 4.13
CA GLN A 234 -0.46 -9.98 3.69
C GLN A 234 -0.84 -9.72 2.22
N ILE A 235 0.11 -9.56 1.34
CA ILE A 235 -0.12 -9.29 -0.09
C ILE A 235 -0.76 -10.53 -0.75
N PHE A 236 -1.83 -10.30 -1.54
CA PHE A 236 -2.62 -11.36 -2.16
C PHE A 236 -2.07 -11.84 -3.51
N ILE A 237 -1.14 -11.11 -4.08
CA ILE A 237 -0.53 -11.42 -5.36
C ILE A 237 0.98 -11.40 -5.19
N ASP A 238 1.54 -12.53 -4.88
CA ASP A 238 2.97 -12.82 -4.96
C ASP A 238 3.15 -14.34 -5.10
N LEU A 239 2.49 -14.91 -6.12
CA LEU A 239 2.56 -16.35 -6.41
C LEU A 239 3.83 -16.77 -7.17
N ILE A 240 4.68 -15.82 -7.53
CA ILE A 240 5.96 -16.10 -8.21
C ILE A 240 7.01 -16.70 -7.26
N LEU A 241 6.70 -16.87 -5.97
CA LEU A 241 7.62 -17.42 -4.97
C LEU A 241 7.25 -18.85 -4.52
N GLU A 242 6.62 -19.66 -5.36
CA GLU A 242 6.29 -21.06 -5.02
C GLU A 242 7.50 -22.01 -4.93
N ASN A 243 8.71 -21.52 -5.03
CA ASN A 243 9.87 -22.38 -4.89
C ASN A 243 10.52 -22.23 -3.51
N SER A 244 10.54 -23.30 -2.76
CA SER A 244 11.33 -23.79 -1.63
C SER A 244 12.53 -22.96 -1.09
N VAL A 245 12.71 -21.72 -1.51
CA VAL A 245 13.85 -20.88 -1.17
C VAL A 245 13.44 -19.88 -0.07
N ARG A 246 14.13 -19.93 1.06
CA ARG A 246 13.88 -19.02 2.18
C ARG A 246 14.17 -17.58 1.76
N SER A 247 13.12 -16.80 1.53
CA SER A 247 13.21 -15.36 1.31
C SER A 247 12.75 -14.57 2.53
N VAL A 248 13.31 -13.39 2.71
CA VAL A 248 12.91 -12.39 3.71
C VAL A 248 12.71 -11.05 3.00
N ILE A 249 11.89 -10.16 3.57
CA ILE A 249 11.75 -8.82 2.98
C ILE A 249 13.00 -7.97 3.21
N LEU A 250 13.26 -7.06 2.28
CA LEU A 250 14.41 -6.13 2.36
C LEU A 250 14.39 -5.30 3.65
N ASP A 251 13.21 -4.93 4.19
CA ASP A 251 13.09 -4.23 5.48
C ASP A 251 13.62 -5.06 6.67
N ASN A 252 13.61 -6.38 6.58
CA ASN A 252 14.22 -7.25 7.59
C ASN A 252 15.75 -7.28 7.50
N VAL A 253 16.30 -7.11 6.29
CA VAL A 253 17.72 -7.20 6.00
C VAL A 253 18.45 -5.85 6.17
N ILE A 254 17.82 -4.77 5.70
CA ILE A 254 18.42 -3.44 5.63
C ILE A 254 17.87 -2.52 6.71
N LYS A 255 18.76 -1.85 7.41
CA LYS A 255 18.46 -0.66 8.21
C LYS A 255 18.52 0.56 7.31
N PHE A 256 17.38 1.01 6.83
CA PHE A 256 17.27 2.21 6.00
C PHE A 256 17.57 3.45 6.83
N LYS A 257 18.26 4.41 6.22
CA LYS A 257 18.49 5.71 6.83
C LYS A 257 18.35 6.83 5.80
N ASP A 258 17.46 7.76 6.06
CA ASP A 258 17.40 9.05 5.39
C ASP A 258 18.47 9.96 6.03
N ALA A 259 19.69 9.81 5.56
CA ALA A 259 20.89 10.32 6.24
C ALA A 259 21.62 11.40 5.47
N GLY A 260 21.06 11.89 4.37
CA GLY A 260 21.68 12.92 3.56
C GLY A 260 21.98 14.22 4.33
N ILE A 261 22.81 15.08 3.75
CA ILE A 261 23.01 16.45 4.23
C ILE A 261 21.63 17.12 4.31
N ASN A 262 21.21 17.44 5.53
CA ASN A 262 19.88 17.97 5.81
C ASN A 262 19.98 19.40 6.32
N TYR A 263 19.27 20.33 5.67
CA TYR A 263 19.21 21.71 6.06
C TYR A 263 17.80 22.26 5.87
N GLN A 264 17.37 23.10 6.81
CA GLN A 264 16.03 23.69 6.79
C GLN A 264 15.96 24.97 7.62
N ARG A 265 14.96 25.81 7.30
CA ARG A 265 14.51 26.89 8.17
C ARG A 265 13.30 26.41 8.97
N VAL A 266 13.33 26.64 10.27
CA VAL A 266 12.26 26.28 11.20
C VAL A 266 11.30 27.47 11.31
N ASN A 267 10.01 27.20 11.49
CA ASN A 267 8.95 28.21 11.66
C ASN A 267 8.74 29.17 10.47
N VAL A 268 9.10 28.75 9.27
CA VAL A 268 8.89 29.52 8.05
C VAL A 268 7.89 28.78 7.16
N GLY A 269 6.84 29.50 6.69
CA GLY A 269 5.84 28.93 5.80
C GLY A 269 6.43 28.34 4.51
N LEU A 270 5.70 27.41 3.87
CA LEU A 270 6.13 26.73 2.64
C LEU A 270 6.55 27.69 1.52
N SER A 271 5.90 28.85 1.41
CA SER A 271 6.21 29.89 0.42
C SER A 271 7.58 30.56 0.60
N GLN A 272 8.20 30.42 1.78
CA GLN A 272 9.51 31.01 2.07
C GLN A 272 10.65 29.97 2.13
N LYS A 273 10.36 28.68 2.08
CA LYS A 273 11.39 27.62 2.07
C LYS A 273 12.41 27.75 0.95
N GLY A 274 12.02 28.28 -0.20
CA GLY A 274 12.91 28.49 -1.36
C GLY A 274 13.72 29.79 -1.35
N LYS A 275 13.53 30.67 -0.37
CA LYS A 275 14.18 32.00 -0.30
C LYS A 275 15.39 32.03 0.65
N SER A 276 15.79 30.90 1.21
CA SER A 276 16.98 30.83 2.07
C SER A 276 18.24 30.72 1.24
N ASP A 277 19.23 31.51 1.58
CA ASP A 277 20.62 31.41 1.10
C ASP A 277 21.39 30.28 1.80
N LEU A 278 20.79 29.61 2.79
CA LEU A 278 21.41 28.56 3.59
C LEU A 278 22.01 27.45 2.73
N SER A 279 21.30 27.03 1.67
CA SER A 279 21.84 26.03 0.75
C SER A 279 23.11 26.49 0.03
N GLN A 280 23.19 27.76 -0.37
CA GLN A 280 24.35 28.34 -1.05
C GLN A 280 25.52 28.57 -0.08
N ARG A 281 25.21 28.90 1.19
CA ARG A 281 26.24 29.00 2.23
C ARG A 281 26.81 27.64 2.63
N LEU A 282 25.97 26.59 2.60
CA LEU A 282 26.34 25.24 2.98
C LEU A 282 27.02 24.47 1.85
N LEU A 283 26.45 24.56 0.64
CA LEU A 283 26.86 23.77 -0.53
C LEU A 283 27.36 24.70 -1.63
N TYR A 284 28.53 24.41 -2.19
CA TYR A 284 29.11 25.22 -3.26
C TYR A 284 29.77 24.34 -4.33
N GLU A 285 29.98 24.93 -5.48
CA GLU A 285 30.72 24.35 -6.61
C GLU A 285 31.96 25.21 -6.91
N GLY A 286 33.08 24.60 -7.22
CA GLY A 286 34.32 25.27 -7.52
C GLY A 286 35.54 24.60 -6.89
N LEU A 287 36.54 25.42 -6.56
CA LEU A 287 37.74 24.94 -5.83
C LEU A 287 37.39 24.78 -4.35
N ARG A 288 38.02 23.78 -3.71
CA ARG A 288 37.85 23.56 -2.27
C ARG A 288 38.37 24.77 -1.48
N GLU A 289 37.52 25.37 -0.67
CA GLU A 289 37.82 26.57 0.10
C GLU A 289 38.46 26.28 1.46
N SER A 290 38.16 25.12 2.08
CA SER A 290 38.70 24.73 3.37
C SER A 290 39.02 23.23 3.41
N THR A 291 40.07 22.87 4.18
CA THR A 291 40.38 21.47 4.47
C THR A 291 39.27 20.74 5.24
N ASN A 292 38.41 21.51 5.92
CA ASN A 292 37.27 20.98 6.66
C ASN A 292 36.01 20.74 5.78
N ASP A 293 36.04 21.15 4.52
CA ASP A 293 34.94 20.94 3.60
C ASP A 293 34.98 19.51 3.05
N TYR A 294 33.80 18.91 2.86
CA TYR A 294 33.67 17.55 2.34
C TYR A 294 33.09 17.56 0.95
N GLU A 295 33.64 16.79 0.05
CA GLU A 295 33.03 16.52 -1.24
C GLU A 295 31.68 15.86 -1.03
N TYR A 296 30.69 16.22 -1.86
CA TYR A 296 29.36 15.61 -1.77
C TYR A 296 28.79 15.27 -3.14
N TRP A 297 27.96 14.23 -3.16
CA TRP A 297 27.33 13.68 -4.35
C TRP A 297 25.84 13.95 -4.36
N LYS A 298 25.28 14.06 -5.56
CA LYS A 298 23.85 14.21 -5.85
C LYS A 298 23.29 12.89 -6.39
N GLY A 299 21.98 12.68 -6.38
CA GLY A 299 21.34 11.49 -6.95
C GLY A 299 21.74 11.20 -8.39
N THR A 300 21.93 12.24 -9.20
CA THR A 300 22.36 12.11 -10.60
C THR A 300 23.75 11.48 -10.78
N ASP A 301 24.56 11.44 -9.72
CA ASP A 301 25.89 10.83 -9.78
C ASP A 301 25.86 9.32 -9.45
N ILE A 302 24.74 8.83 -8.91
CA ILE A 302 24.56 7.41 -8.60
C ILE A 302 24.02 6.71 -9.83
N ASN A 303 24.72 5.69 -10.26
CA ASN A 303 24.34 4.85 -11.40
C ASN A 303 24.34 3.39 -10.98
N GLN A 304 23.82 2.51 -11.83
CA GLN A 304 23.93 1.08 -11.60
C GLN A 304 25.41 0.68 -11.50
N TYR A 305 25.78 0.14 -10.35
CA TYR A 305 27.14 -0.35 -10.05
C TYR A 305 28.26 0.68 -9.99
N TYR A 306 28.02 2.01 -10.14
CA TYR A 306 29.08 2.98 -10.01
C TYR A 306 28.61 4.36 -9.54
N ILE A 307 29.56 5.12 -9.02
CA ILE A 307 29.39 6.52 -8.64
C ILE A 307 30.20 7.36 -9.62
N THR A 308 29.53 8.32 -10.29
CA THR A 308 30.23 9.25 -11.18
C THR A 308 31.17 10.11 -10.35
N PRO A 309 32.50 10.08 -10.63
CA PRO A 309 33.43 10.94 -9.93
C PRO A 309 33.20 12.41 -10.27
N HIS A 310 33.39 13.26 -9.29
CA HIS A 310 33.47 14.69 -9.48
C HIS A 310 34.46 15.29 -8.45
N THR A 311 34.93 16.49 -8.67
CA THR A 311 35.96 17.13 -7.82
C THR A 311 35.65 18.58 -7.48
N ASN A 312 34.41 19.02 -7.74
CA ASN A 312 34.07 20.45 -7.72
C ASN A 312 32.83 20.77 -6.88
N ARG A 313 32.32 19.84 -6.08
CA ARG A 313 31.16 20.07 -5.22
C ARG A 313 31.51 19.77 -3.78
N PHE A 314 31.29 20.77 -2.91
CA PHE A 314 31.69 20.73 -1.52
C PHE A 314 30.58 21.15 -0.58
N CYS A 315 30.59 20.54 0.62
CA CYS A 315 29.76 20.89 1.76
C CYS A 315 30.65 21.52 2.84
N ARG A 316 30.36 22.77 3.19
CA ARG A 316 31.01 23.44 4.32
C ARG A 316 30.47 22.85 5.62
N THR A 317 31.36 22.57 6.55
CA THR A 317 30.99 22.05 7.88
C THR A 317 31.03 23.14 8.95
N ASP A 318 31.52 24.32 8.61
CA ASP A 318 31.73 25.44 9.52
C ASP A 318 31.08 26.69 8.93
N ILE A 319 29.74 26.80 9.11
CA ILE A 319 28.94 27.92 8.65
C ILE A 319 28.20 28.58 9.80
N TRP A 320 28.03 29.89 9.71
CA TRP A 320 27.14 30.59 10.61
C TRP A 320 25.67 30.23 10.31
N LEU A 321 24.90 29.98 11.37
CA LEU A 321 23.47 29.67 11.31
C LEU A 321 22.67 30.74 12.04
N ALA A 322 21.57 31.21 11.43
CA ALA A 322 20.58 32.04 12.12
C ALA A 322 19.75 31.18 13.10
N ASP A 323 19.06 31.84 14.05
CA ASP A 323 18.28 31.16 15.10
C ASP A 323 17.22 30.19 14.56
N ASN A 324 16.67 30.50 13.38
CA ASN A 324 15.67 29.67 12.72
C ASN A 324 16.24 28.70 11.68
N GLU A 325 17.55 28.54 11.58
CA GLU A 325 18.21 27.63 10.68
C GLU A 325 18.72 26.39 11.40
N ARG A 326 18.64 25.25 10.73
CA ARG A 326 19.14 23.98 11.23
C ARG A 326 19.87 23.27 10.10
N VAL A 327 21.04 22.76 10.40
CA VAL A 327 21.86 21.89 9.54
C VAL A 327 22.18 20.62 10.31
N ILE A 328 21.93 19.48 9.70
CA ILE A 328 22.24 18.17 10.25
C ILE A 328 23.20 17.50 9.28
N LEU A 329 24.42 17.29 9.74
CA LEU A 329 25.48 16.57 9.04
C LEU A 329 25.71 15.26 9.79
N ASN A 330 25.29 14.16 9.22
CA ASN A 330 25.43 12.83 9.82
C ASN A 330 26.86 12.28 9.60
N LYS A 331 27.89 12.99 10.11
CA LYS A 331 29.32 12.68 9.88
C LYS A 331 29.66 11.22 10.15
N ASP A 332 29.24 10.71 11.32
CA ASP A 332 29.50 9.31 11.70
C ASP A 332 28.87 8.31 10.73
N TYR A 333 27.66 8.61 10.22
CA TYR A 333 27.01 7.74 9.26
C TYR A 333 27.67 7.78 7.89
N PHE A 334 28.11 8.95 7.42
CA PHE A 334 28.87 9.05 6.17
C PHE A 334 30.17 8.25 6.24
N ALA A 335 30.84 8.25 7.38
CA ALA A 335 32.09 7.51 7.59
C ALA A 335 31.91 5.97 7.56
N ILE A 336 30.68 5.45 7.76
CA ILE A 336 30.43 4.01 7.68
C ILE A 336 30.52 3.55 6.22
N HIS A 337 31.38 2.58 5.95
CA HIS A 337 31.49 1.90 4.67
C HIS A 337 31.96 0.44 4.88
N PRO A 338 31.61 -0.52 3.99
CA PRO A 338 30.70 -0.33 2.87
C PRO A 338 29.24 -0.10 3.28
N LYS A 339 28.46 0.54 2.41
CA LYS A 339 27.02 0.68 2.53
C LYS A 339 26.34 0.67 1.16
N LEU A 340 25.08 0.26 1.11
CA LEU A 340 24.27 0.33 -0.09
C LEU A 340 23.70 1.75 -0.24
N ILE A 341 23.78 2.31 -1.42
CA ILE A 341 23.22 3.62 -1.75
C ILE A 341 22.43 3.54 -3.05
N TRP A 342 21.37 4.32 -3.15
CA TRP A 342 20.55 4.37 -4.37
C TRP A 342 19.98 5.76 -4.60
N ARG A 343 19.63 6.03 -5.85
CA ARG A 343 19.03 7.28 -6.30
C ARG A 343 17.60 7.39 -5.81
N GLN A 344 17.22 8.50 -5.16
CA GLN A 344 15.84 8.75 -4.75
C GLN A 344 14.95 9.15 -5.94
N THR A 345 15.47 9.97 -6.87
CA THR A 345 14.70 10.41 -8.04
C THR A 345 15.01 9.48 -9.21
N ALA A 346 14.22 8.43 -9.35
CA ALA A 346 14.27 7.45 -10.43
C ALA A 346 12.93 6.69 -10.49
N ALA A 347 12.63 6.07 -11.62
CA ALA A 347 11.43 5.24 -11.81
C ALA A 347 11.52 3.91 -11.04
N TYR A 348 12.72 3.38 -10.89
CA TYR A 348 13.05 2.12 -10.22
C TYR A 348 14.38 2.26 -9.47
N PRO A 349 14.74 1.31 -8.59
CA PRO A 349 15.99 1.34 -7.85
C PRO A 349 17.20 1.37 -8.80
N ILE A 350 18.06 2.35 -8.63
CA ILE A 350 19.37 2.47 -9.28
C ILE A 350 20.37 2.54 -8.15
N CYS A 351 21.10 1.48 -7.90
CA CYS A 351 21.95 1.36 -6.73
C CYS A 351 23.40 0.99 -7.02
N THR A 352 24.25 1.30 -6.06
CA THR A 352 25.66 0.89 -6.03
C THR A 352 26.14 0.73 -4.60
N VAL A 353 27.34 0.24 -4.42
CA VAL A 353 28.02 0.12 -3.13
C VAL A 353 28.92 1.33 -2.92
N ASP A 354 28.75 2.02 -1.79
CA ASP A 354 29.68 3.05 -1.33
C ASP A 354 30.75 2.42 -0.43
N ASP A 355 31.93 2.27 -0.96
CA ASP A 355 33.12 1.73 -0.30
C ASP A 355 34.05 2.82 0.29
N LYS A 356 33.72 4.11 0.11
CA LYS A 356 34.54 5.26 0.46
C LYS A 356 33.98 6.14 1.55
N GLY A 357 32.71 5.97 1.89
CA GLY A 357 32.03 6.84 2.87
C GLY A 357 31.71 8.22 2.29
N ILE A 358 31.10 8.28 1.09
CA ILE A 358 30.77 9.54 0.45
C ILE A 358 29.72 10.34 1.22
N TRP A 359 29.82 11.66 1.14
CA TRP A 359 28.78 12.58 1.62
C TRP A 359 27.75 12.83 0.53
N PHE A 360 26.49 12.90 0.88
CA PHE A 360 25.43 13.05 -0.11
C PHE A 360 24.22 13.86 0.40
N GLY A 361 23.53 14.51 -0.53
CA GLY A 361 22.28 15.22 -0.28
C GLY A 361 21.07 14.29 -0.20
N ARG A 362 19.89 14.90 -0.01
CA ARG A 362 18.59 14.18 0.12
C ARG A 362 18.18 13.37 -1.10
N SER A 363 18.80 13.61 -2.26
CA SER A 363 18.52 12.87 -3.49
C SER A 363 19.14 11.47 -3.55
N ILE A 364 19.90 11.08 -2.53
CA ILE A 364 20.44 9.75 -2.33
C ILE A 364 19.91 9.20 -1.02
N GLN A 365 19.49 7.94 -1.05
CA GLN A 365 19.12 7.15 0.11
C GLN A 365 20.17 6.08 0.35
N ALA A 366 20.25 5.59 1.58
CA ALA A 366 21.26 4.61 1.96
C ALA A 366 20.71 3.57 2.94
N GLY A 367 21.38 2.42 2.99
CA GLY A 367 21.04 1.34 3.90
C GLY A 367 22.25 0.55 4.35
N LEU A 368 22.18 0.05 5.58
CA LEU A 368 23.18 -0.83 6.18
C LEU A 368 22.58 -2.21 6.40
N ILE A 369 23.31 -3.26 6.07
CA ILE A 369 22.91 -4.62 6.41
C ILE A 369 22.83 -4.72 7.93
N LYS A 370 21.70 -5.21 8.43
CA LYS A 370 21.50 -5.40 9.88
C LYS A 370 22.45 -6.46 10.42
N PRO A 371 22.88 -6.35 11.69
CA PRO A 371 23.91 -7.22 12.28
C PRO A 371 23.62 -8.72 12.12
N GLU A 372 22.37 -9.11 12.21
CA GLU A 372 21.92 -10.51 12.09
C GLU A 372 22.16 -11.10 10.70
N TYR A 373 22.24 -10.27 9.65
CA TYR A 373 22.44 -10.71 8.27
C TYR A 373 23.85 -10.45 7.72
N GLN A 374 24.73 -9.75 8.46
CA GLN A 374 26.08 -9.39 7.97
C GLN A 374 26.98 -10.59 7.66
N LYS A 375 26.70 -11.76 8.28
CA LYS A 375 27.42 -13.00 7.99
C LYS A 375 26.83 -13.78 6.81
N GLU A 376 25.61 -13.46 6.44
CA GLU A 376 24.83 -14.18 5.44
C GLU A 376 24.79 -13.48 4.10
N LEU A 377 24.86 -12.15 4.08
CA LEU A 377 24.67 -11.33 2.89
C LEU A 377 25.81 -10.30 2.74
N SER A 378 26.17 -10.02 1.48
CA SER A 378 27.09 -8.93 1.11
C SER A 378 26.35 -7.75 0.48
N TYR A 379 26.98 -6.58 0.49
CA TYR A 379 26.43 -5.39 -0.18
C TYR A 379 26.40 -5.57 -1.70
N GLU A 380 27.39 -6.28 -2.24
CA GLU A 380 27.50 -6.60 -3.66
C GLU A 380 26.33 -7.51 -4.10
N TYR A 381 26.01 -8.53 -3.32
CA TYR A 381 24.84 -9.38 -3.60
C TYR A 381 23.54 -8.56 -3.63
N LEU A 382 23.29 -7.74 -2.61
CA LEU A 382 22.09 -6.89 -2.56
C LEU A 382 22.08 -5.86 -3.69
N CYS A 383 23.24 -5.32 -4.07
CA CYS A 383 23.37 -4.42 -5.21
C CYS A 383 22.99 -5.13 -6.53
N GLY A 384 23.45 -6.36 -6.73
CA GLY A 384 23.09 -7.17 -7.88
C GLY A 384 21.59 -7.46 -7.96
N LEU A 385 21.00 -7.85 -6.85
CA LEU A 385 19.56 -8.08 -6.79
C LEU A 385 18.75 -6.83 -7.13
N LEU A 386 19.03 -5.69 -6.46
CA LEU A 386 18.26 -4.46 -6.62
C LEU A 386 18.41 -3.80 -8.00
N ASN A 387 19.50 -4.08 -8.72
CA ASN A 387 19.69 -3.63 -10.10
C ASN A 387 19.18 -4.64 -11.14
N SER A 388 18.80 -5.86 -10.74
CA SER A 388 18.30 -6.88 -11.67
C SER A 388 16.94 -6.51 -12.26
N LYS A 389 16.69 -7.00 -13.47
CA LYS A 389 15.40 -6.83 -14.14
C LYS A 389 14.24 -7.38 -13.32
N TYR A 390 14.43 -8.52 -12.64
CA TYR A 390 13.37 -9.13 -11.84
C TYR A 390 12.96 -8.28 -10.62
N LEU A 391 13.93 -7.78 -9.82
CA LEU A 391 13.59 -6.94 -8.69
C LEU A 391 13.08 -5.55 -9.13
N ARG A 392 13.54 -5.04 -10.27
CA ARG A 392 12.94 -3.87 -10.93
C ARG A 392 11.49 -4.14 -11.29
N TYR A 393 11.19 -5.26 -11.94
CA TYR A 393 9.83 -5.67 -12.26
C TYR A 393 8.95 -5.73 -11.01
N LEU A 394 9.39 -6.40 -9.94
CA LEU A 394 8.66 -6.48 -8.68
C LEU A 394 8.42 -5.08 -8.06
N TYR A 395 9.45 -4.22 -8.10
CA TYR A 395 9.31 -2.84 -7.63
C TYR A 395 8.26 -2.07 -8.44
N GLU A 396 8.29 -2.14 -9.76
CA GLU A 396 7.34 -1.46 -10.65
C GLU A 396 5.90 -1.97 -10.45
N GLN A 397 5.71 -3.27 -10.21
CA GLN A 397 4.40 -3.82 -9.83
C GLN A 397 3.87 -3.22 -8.52
N ASN A 398 4.76 -2.89 -7.58
CA ASN A 398 4.38 -2.23 -6.33
C ASN A 398 4.07 -0.73 -6.50
N VAL A 399 4.61 -0.08 -7.54
CA VAL A 399 4.58 1.40 -7.68
C VAL A 399 3.39 1.89 -8.46
N LYS A 400 2.67 1.16 -9.29
CA LYS A 400 1.61 1.66 -10.22
C LYS A 400 1.00 3.04 -9.86
N GLU A 401 1.87 4.05 -9.72
CA GLU A 401 1.49 5.46 -9.60
C GLU A 401 1.51 6.08 -11.02
N GLY A 402 0.40 5.94 -11.74
CA GLY A 402 0.23 6.64 -13.01
C GLY A 402 0.32 8.15 -12.84
N GLY A 403 1.07 8.82 -13.71
CA GLY A 403 0.93 10.25 -13.95
C GLY A 403 1.84 11.22 -13.19
N ARG A 404 2.90 10.78 -12.51
CA ARG A 404 3.89 11.73 -11.94
C ARG A 404 4.95 12.16 -12.96
N VAL A 405 5.14 13.45 -13.06
CA VAL A 405 6.17 14.06 -13.92
C VAL A 405 7.61 13.73 -13.45
N PHE A 406 7.79 13.43 -12.17
CA PHE A 406 9.07 13.02 -11.57
C PHE A 406 8.89 11.79 -10.69
N PRO A 407 9.21 10.59 -11.18
CA PRO A 407 9.14 9.37 -10.39
C PRO A 407 10.17 9.38 -9.25
N GLN A 408 9.79 8.83 -8.09
CA GLN A 408 10.66 8.71 -6.92
C GLN A 408 10.67 7.28 -6.40
N VAL A 409 11.85 6.79 -6.07
CA VAL A 409 12.01 5.53 -5.35
C VAL A 409 11.60 5.74 -3.89
N LYS A 410 10.41 5.23 -3.54
CA LYS A 410 9.86 5.32 -2.20
C LYS A 410 10.18 4.08 -1.38
N LEU A 411 10.59 4.28 -0.13
CA LEU A 411 10.90 3.17 0.77
C LEU A 411 9.71 2.24 1.01
N GLU A 412 8.48 2.73 0.96
CA GLU A 412 7.27 1.92 1.13
C GLU A 412 7.10 0.84 0.05
N HIS A 413 7.67 1.04 -1.15
CA HIS A 413 7.65 0.08 -2.25
C HIS A 413 8.95 -0.74 -2.34
N LEU A 414 10.05 -0.20 -1.81
CA LEU A 414 11.34 -0.88 -1.79
C LEU A 414 11.42 -1.92 -0.67
N LYS A 415 10.96 -1.57 0.53
CA LYS A 415 11.02 -2.39 1.73
C LYS A 415 10.40 -3.80 1.60
N PRO A 416 9.28 -3.99 0.87
CA PRO A 416 8.66 -5.31 0.72
C PRO A 416 9.37 -6.24 -0.25
N LEU A 417 10.40 -5.78 -1.00
CA LEU A 417 11.08 -6.63 -1.98
C LEU A 417 11.66 -7.89 -1.33
N PRO A 418 11.43 -9.07 -1.90
CA PRO A 418 11.92 -10.33 -1.36
C PRO A 418 13.43 -10.48 -1.60
N ILE A 419 14.15 -10.94 -0.59
CA ILE A 419 15.59 -11.21 -0.63
C ILE A 419 15.81 -12.67 -0.25
N VAL A 420 16.40 -13.44 -1.13
CA VAL A 420 16.79 -14.84 -0.87
C VAL A 420 18.03 -14.87 0.01
N VAL A 421 18.01 -15.66 1.10
CA VAL A 421 19.09 -15.67 2.11
C VAL A 421 19.80 -17.01 2.27
N ASP A 422 19.32 -18.10 1.67
CA ASP A 422 19.81 -19.45 1.91
C ASP A 422 20.52 -20.13 0.73
N ASN A 423 20.58 -19.51 -0.45
CA ASN A 423 21.29 -20.07 -1.61
C ASN A 423 22.69 -19.47 -1.77
N LYS A 424 23.64 -19.98 -1.00
CA LYS A 424 25.02 -19.46 -0.95
C LYS A 424 25.80 -19.56 -2.26
N GLU A 425 25.51 -20.56 -3.07
CA GLU A 425 26.19 -20.77 -4.34
C GLU A 425 25.85 -19.67 -5.35
N ILE A 426 24.55 -19.44 -5.58
CA ILE A 426 24.11 -18.39 -6.51
C ILE A 426 24.42 -16.99 -5.95
N GLN A 427 24.27 -16.78 -4.63
CA GLN A 427 24.66 -15.53 -3.98
C GLN A 427 26.12 -15.19 -4.29
N TYR A 428 27.03 -16.14 -4.11
CA TYR A 428 28.46 -15.95 -4.37
C TYR A 428 28.75 -15.65 -5.84
N GLN A 429 28.04 -16.32 -6.76
CA GLN A 429 28.19 -16.05 -8.20
C GLN A 429 27.73 -14.63 -8.56
N ILE A 430 26.59 -14.16 -8.03
CA ILE A 430 26.10 -12.79 -8.22
C ILE A 430 27.10 -11.79 -7.64
N GLU A 431 27.56 -12.02 -6.41
CA GLU A 431 28.53 -11.15 -5.73
C GLU A 431 29.83 -10.97 -6.55
N ASN A 432 30.38 -12.05 -7.10
CA ASN A 432 31.57 -11.97 -7.90
C ASN A 432 31.36 -11.17 -9.19
N LYS A 433 30.24 -11.39 -9.88
CA LYS A 433 29.92 -10.61 -11.09
C LYS A 433 29.73 -9.13 -10.80
N VAL A 434 29.12 -8.79 -9.66
CA VAL A 434 28.99 -7.39 -9.23
C VAL A 434 30.38 -6.79 -8.92
N LYS A 435 31.27 -7.53 -8.25
CA LYS A 435 32.65 -7.08 -8.02
C LYS A 435 33.42 -6.85 -9.35
N GLU A 436 33.21 -7.73 -10.32
CA GLU A 436 33.80 -7.53 -11.66
C GLU A 436 33.27 -6.25 -12.32
N ILE A 437 31.96 -5.99 -12.26
CA ILE A 437 31.36 -4.75 -12.80
C ILE A 437 31.91 -3.51 -12.06
N LEU A 438 31.91 -3.53 -10.72
CA LEU A 438 32.44 -2.42 -9.91
C LEU A 438 33.87 -2.11 -10.28
N ASN A 439 34.75 -3.11 -10.40
CA ASN A 439 36.12 -2.97 -10.83
C ASN A 439 36.24 -2.41 -12.26
N ALA A 440 35.49 -2.94 -13.20
CA ALA A 440 35.49 -2.45 -14.59
C ALA A 440 35.08 -0.97 -14.66
N LYS A 441 34.01 -0.59 -13.95
CA LYS A 441 33.51 0.79 -13.88
C LYS A 441 34.48 1.73 -13.12
N GLN A 442 35.22 1.21 -12.16
CA GLN A 442 36.27 1.97 -11.47
C GLN A 442 37.47 2.29 -12.40
N ILE A 443 37.83 1.36 -13.30
CA ILE A 443 38.90 1.58 -14.28
C ILE A 443 38.40 2.56 -15.37
N SER A 444 37.21 2.33 -15.90
CA SER A 444 36.56 3.22 -16.85
C SER A 444 35.04 3.17 -16.76
N ILE A 445 34.40 4.31 -16.52
CA ILE A 445 32.95 4.44 -16.44
C ILE A 445 32.27 3.96 -17.75
N SER A 446 32.95 4.11 -18.89
CA SER A 446 32.46 3.69 -20.20
C SER A 446 32.67 2.21 -20.51
N SER A 447 33.24 1.42 -19.57
CA SER A 447 33.36 -0.04 -19.77
C SER A 447 32.02 -0.66 -20.03
N ASP A 448 31.93 -1.47 -21.09
CA ASP A 448 30.72 -2.26 -21.37
C ASP A 448 30.64 -3.42 -20.39
N THR A 449 29.58 -3.45 -19.59
CA THR A 449 29.31 -4.47 -18.56
C THR A 449 28.03 -5.24 -18.84
N SER A 450 27.41 -5.04 -20.00
CA SER A 450 26.12 -5.64 -20.38
C SER A 450 26.10 -7.17 -20.28
N ILE A 451 27.18 -7.84 -20.65
CA ILE A 451 27.29 -9.31 -20.54
C ILE A 451 27.25 -9.76 -19.06
N LEU A 452 27.95 -9.03 -18.18
CA LEU A 452 27.92 -9.34 -16.75
C LEU A 452 26.57 -9.06 -16.11
N GLU A 453 25.92 -7.96 -16.53
CA GLU A 453 24.57 -7.59 -16.07
C GLU A 453 23.53 -8.63 -16.52
N SER A 454 23.56 -9.04 -17.80
CA SER A 454 22.69 -10.13 -18.27
C SER A 454 22.94 -11.47 -17.56
N ALA A 455 24.18 -11.75 -17.20
CA ALA A 455 24.50 -12.95 -16.43
C ALA A 455 24.02 -12.86 -14.98
N ILE A 456 23.96 -11.66 -14.39
CA ILE A 456 23.33 -11.45 -13.08
C ILE A 456 21.81 -11.68 -13.19
N ASP A 457 21.14 -11.15 -14.23
CA ASP A 457 19.72 -11.39 -14.44
C ASP A 457 19.40 -12.88 -14.56
N ALA A 458 20.17 -13.64 -15.34
CA ALA A 458 19.99 -15.08 -15.47
C ALA A 458 20.17 -15.82 -14.13
N LEU A 459 21.17 -15.41 -13.32
CA LEU A 459 21.37 -15.97 -11.96
C LEU A 459 20.20 -15.61 -11.02
N VAL A 460 19.67 -14.40 -11.14
CA VAL A 460 18.51 -13.95 -10.36
C VAL A 460 17.26 -14.74 -10.76
N TYR A 461 17.01 -14.97 -12.06
CA TYR A 461 15.90 -15.80 -12.52
C TYR A 461 16.01 -17.23 -11.95
N GLN A 462 17.20 -17.82 -11.98
CA GLN A 462 17.45 -19.11 -11.38
C GLN A 462 17.26 -19.09 -9.86
N LEU A 463 17.75 -18.04 -9.19
CA LEU A 463 17.65 -17.88 -7.74
C LEU A 463 16.20 -17.82 -7.24
N TYR A 464 15.34 -17.18 -8.01
CA TYR A 464 13.92 -17.06 -7.70
C TYR A 464 13.06 -18.15 -8.38
N GLY A 465 13.68 -19.05 -9.15
CA GLY A 465 13.04 -20.20 -9.78
C GLY A 465 12.01 -19.82 -10.85
N LEU A 466 12.26 -18.75 -11.61
CA LEU A 466 11.35 -18.30 -12.65
C LEU A 466 11.26 -19.30 -13.79
N THR A 467 10.05 -19.52 -14.31
CA THR A 467 9.78 -20.27 -15.54
C THR A 467 10.16 -19.46 -16.79
N GLU A 468 10.25 -20.11 -17.95
CA GLU A 468 10.53 -19.41 -19.22
C GLU A 468 9.46 -18.36 -19.57
N GLU A 469 8.19 -18.63 -19.23
CA GLU A 469 7.07 -17.71 -19.42
C GLU A 469 7.22 -16.47 -18.51
N GLU A 470 7.58 -16.67 -17.26
CA GLU A 470 7.79 -15.56 -16.29
C GLU A 470 8.99 -14.72 -16.68
N ILE A 471 10.08 -15.32 -17.15
CA ILE A 471 11.25 -14.61 -17.68
C ILE A 471 10.84 -13.71 -18.86
N LYS A 472 10.04 -14.22 -19.79
CA LYS A 472 9.53 -13.39 -20.91
C LYS A 472 8.74 -12.19 -20.42
N ILE A 473 7.88 -12.37 -19.40
CA ILE A 473 7.10 -11.28 -18.81
C ILE A 473 8.02 -10.19 -18.22
N VAL A 474 9.07 -10.61 -17.52
CA VAL A 474 10.05 -9.68 -16.92
C VAL A 474 10.82 -8.94 -18.00
N GLU A 475 11.22 -9.65 -19.09
CA GLU A 475 12.00 -9.07 -20.18
C GLU A 475 11.18 -8.14 -21.09
N GLU A 476 9.86 -8.33 -21.22
CA GLU A 476 8.94 -7.50 -22.02
C GLU A 476 8.50 -6.21 -21.30
N CYS A 477 8.79 -6.06 -20.01
CA CYS A 477 8.42 -4.88 -19.21
C CYS A 477 9.44 -3.73 -19.30
N GLU A 478 10.34 -3.70 -20.30
CA GLU A 478 11.29 -2.59 -20.52
C GLU A 478 10.69 -1.37 -21.21
#